data_df18f1a908d08cdee55136eeaed38db0
#
_entry.id   df18f1a908d08cdee55136eeaed38db0
#
_cell.length_a   1.000
_cell.length_b   1.000
_cell.length_c   1.000
_cell.angle_alpha   90.00
_cell.angle_beta   90.00
_cell.angle_gamma   90.00
#
_symmetry.space_group_name_H-M   'P 1'
#
loop_
_entity.id
_entity.type
_entity.pdbx_description
1 polymer ?
#
loop_
_entity_poly.entity_id
_entity_poly.type
_entity_poly.pdbx_seq_one_letter_code
_entity_poly.pdbx_strand_id
1 'polypeptide(L)'
;RNILSGRYLASEEQENPFSIAPMFTNFSGYIFSEKYPCVDKIIISLLRRESNVTFDLNQIGVSHEDQAILTLGSQSLQELLFNKESTPFLETIIYLKSHYLKNLLLSFFTEEELDIFLREFKEQNTFQRIDIDDFINEFDRRFSFDIRGVIDKLYHDRQLPQFHIQNIAQWSEGENAVVEFDVWNSSAVEGVISLYARKNDVGSQTEKVGCRVIAGGECSRMYVPIPYKTEEIIVHTNLSANIPQVYSRQFWTRLEPLPSHVEREPLDTSCFLASAKEYIVDDESAGFRVVEEKSRRLFMHALSLDKDTVKYGSSIDFLLKKSPGWVASVFSGAYGNPVRSFHGKTAGKGNSWVEWETELPEAGEYEVFVYQTDLNKRFQFNADLYSYYYTLEQGDLNVVDIVVDVNQRDERKIRTKENDGSENEIVYSMYQKPNDWVPVGTYYLEKGKVKMKLYDRGAFPGQLIFADAVKWVKK
;
A
#
# COMPACT_ATOMS: atom_id res chain seq x y z
N ARG A 1 -26.87 -18.33 -1.75
CA ARG A 1 -27.67 -18.60 -2.97
C ARG A 1 -27.30 -17.54 -4.01
N ASN A 2 -26.39 -17.88 -4.79
CA ASN A 2 -25.78 -17.42 -6.04
C ASN A 2 -26.48 -16.29 -6.82
N ILE A 3 -26.52 -15.10 -6.25
CA ILE A 3 -26.90 -13.87 -6.99
C ILE A 3 -25.64 -13.19 -7.58
N LEU A 4 -24.44 -13.59 -7.15
CA LEU A 4 -23.19 -12.93 -7.53
C LEU A 4 -22.60 -13.40 -8.86
N SER A 5 -22.88 -14.62 -9.31
CA SER A 5 -22.41 -15.09 -10.63
C SER A 5 -23.08 -14.37 -11.81
N GLY A 6 -24.30 -13.88 -11.62
CA GLY A 6 -25.02 -13.13 -12.66
C GLY A 6 -24.53 -11.71 -12.92
N ARG A 7 -23.95 -11.02 -11.94
CA ARG A 7 -23.49 -9.62 -12.11
C ARG A 7 -22.17 -9.49 -12.88
N TYR A 8 -21.31 -10.47 -12.79
CA TYR A 8 -20.01 -10.43 -13.48
C TYR A 8 -20.11 -10.76 -14.98
N LEU A 9 -21.15 -11.45 -15.41
CA LEU A 9 -21.37 -11.76 -16.82
C LEU A 9 -22.19 -10.68 -17.54
N ALA A 10 -22.95 -9.87 -16.82
CA ALA A 10 -23.84 -8.85 -17.40
C ALA A 10 -23.10 -7.65 -18.01
N SER A 11 -21.83 -7.40 -17.68
CA SER A 11 -21.09 -6.26 -18.22
C SER A 11 -20.54 -6.47 -19.63
N GLU A 12 -20.30 -7.70 -20.04
CA GLU A 12 -19.88 -8.01 -21.43
C GLU A 12 -21.08 -8.21 -22.36
N GLU A 13 -22.27 -8.50 -21.82
CA GLU A 13 -23.49 -8.77 -22.60
C GLU A 13 -24.25 -7.52 -22.99
N GLN A 14 -23.91 -6.33 -22.52
CA GLN A 14 -24.58 -5.08 -22.91
C GLN A 14 -24.36 -4.73 -24.38
N GLU A 15 -23.44 -5.37 -25.07
CA GLU A 15 -23.28 -5.20 -26.53
C GLU A 15 -24.15 -6.13 -27.38
N ASN A 16 -24.86 -7.09 -26.77
CA ASN A 16 -25.73 -7.99 -27.53
C ASN A 16 -27.16 -8.00 -26.98
N PRO A 17 -28.04 -7.11 -27.50
CA PRO A 17 -29.43 -6.96 -27.04
C PRO A 17 -30.34 -8.17 -27.33
N PHE A 18 -29.83 -9.23 -27.97
CA PHE A 18 -30.55 -10.45 -28.29
C PHE A 18 -30.14 -11.70 -27.48
N SER A 19 -29.39 -11.53 -26.42
CA SER A 19 -29.09 -12.63 -25.50
C SER A 19 -30.34 -13.08 -24.75
N ILE A 20 -30.86 -14.24 -25.14
CA ILE A 20 -32.22 -14.69 -24.75
C ILE A 20 -32.29 -15.20 -23.30
N ALA A 21 -31.23 -15.51 -22.67
CA ALA A 21 -31.20 -15.79 -21.22
C ALA A 21 -29.79 -15.86 -20.62
N PRO A 22 -29.59 -15.28 -19.44
CA PRO A 22 -28.31 -15.41 -18.71
C PRO A 22 -27.87 -16.86 -18.42
N MET A 23 -28.82 -17.81 -18.50
CA MET A 23 -28.54 -19.23 -18.27
C MET A 23 -27.74 -19.88 -19.40
N PHE A 24 -27.80 -19.40 -20.62
CA PHE A 24 -27.16 -20.03 -21.77
C PHE A 24 -25.76 -19.48 -22.07
N THR A 25 -25.47 -18.28 -21.63
CA THR A 25 -24.14 -17.66 -21.80
C THR A 25 -23.07 -18.29 -20.91
N ASN A 26 -23.47 -18.96 -19.82
CA ASN A 26 -22.53 -19.64 -18.90
C ASN A 26 -21.97 -20.96 -19.47
N PHE A 27 -22.44 -21.45 -20.60
CA PHE A 27 -22.01 -22.73 -21.19
C PHE A 27 -20.96 -22.59 -22.30
N SER A 28 -20.46 -21.40 -22.58
CA SER A 28 -19.55 -21.17 -23.71
C SER A 28 -18.12 -21.64 -23.52
N GLY A 29 -17.77 -22.19 -22.39
CA GLY A 29 -16.47 -22.81 -22.09
C GLY A 29 -16.33 -23.01 -20.60
N TYR A 30 -16.20 -24.26 -20.18
CA TYR A 30 -15.96 -24.60 -18.78
C TYR A 30 -14.66 -25.38 -18.69
N ILE A 31 -13.67 -24.80 -18.03
CA ILE A 31 -12.39 -25.45 -17.78
C ILE A 31 -12.49 -26.18 -16.44
N PHE A 32 -12.37 -27.50 -16.48
CA PHE A 32 -12.48 -28.36 -15.32
C PHE A 32 -11.13 -28.82 -14.82
N SER A 33 -11.00 -28.90 -13.51
CA SER A 33 -9.87 -29.55 -12.86
C SER A 33 -10.28 -30.10 -11.50
N GLU A 34 -9.92 -31.35 -11.21
CA GLU A 34 -10.03 -31.89 -9.85
C GLU A 34 -8.89 -31.38 -8.96
N LYS A 35 -7.72 -31.17 -9.56
CA LYS A 35 -6.52 -30.70 -8.86
C LYS A 35 -6.61 -29.22 -8.49
N TYR A 36 -7.23 -28.40 -9.37
CA TYR A 36 -7.31 -26.95 -9.22
C TYR A 36 -8.77 -26.48 -9.20
N PRO A 37 -9.48 -26.62 -8.06
CA PRO A 37 -10.87 -26.18 -7.97
C PRO A 37 -11.02 -24.69 -8.29
N CYS A 38 -12.07 -24.31 -9.05
CA CYS A 38 -12.33 -22.94 -9.48
C CYS A 38 -11.28 -22.34 -10.45
N VAL A 39 -10.46 -23.15 -11.11
CA VAL A 39 -9.47 -22.67 -12.09
C VAL A 39 -10.12 -21.96 -13.28
N ASP A 40 -11.32 -22.39 -13.65
CA ASP A 40 -12.16 -21.72 -14.66
C ASP A 40 -12.36 -20.24 -14.36
N LYS A 41 -12.63 -19.87 -13.10
CA LYS A 41 -12.79 -18.47 -12.68
C LYS A 41 -11.48 -17.66 -12.82
N ILE A 42 -10.34 -18.30 -12.54
CA ILE A 42 -9.03 -17.66 -12.69
C ILE A 42 -8.71 -17.41 -14.17
N ILE A 43 -8.94 -18.40 -15.04
CA ILE A 43 -8.62 -18.31 -16.46
C ILE A 43 -9.60 -17.43 -17.23
N ILE A 44 -10.91 -17.54 -16.95
CA ILE A 44 -11.93 -16.72 -17.63
C ILE A 44 -11.70 -15.22 -17.39
N SER A 45 -11.18 -14.84 -16.25
CA SER A 45 -10.89 -13.44 -15.97
C SER A 45 -9.74 -12.88 -16.81
N LEU A 46 -8.87 -13.73 -17.40
CA LEU A 46 -7.87 -13.29 -18.38
C LEU A 46 -8.52 -12.66 -19.62
N LEU A 47 -9.76 -13.09 -19.97
CA LEU A 47 -10.54 -12.53 -21.09
C LEU A 47 -11.08 -11.12 -20.81
N ARG A 48 -11.05 -10.67 -19.56
CA ARG A 48 -11.59 -9.35 -19.21
C ARG A 48 -10.58 -8.27 -19.58
N ARG A 49 -11.00 -7.34 -20.41
CA ARG A 49 -10.26 -6.10 -20.62
C ARG A 49 -10.35 -5.23 -19.38
N GLU A 50 -9.23 -4.75 -18.92
CA GLU A 50 -9.19 -3.75 -17.86
C GLU A 50 -9.54 -2.39 -18.49
N SER A 51 -10.85 -2.07 -18.54
CA SER A 51 -11.29 -0.73 -18.87
C SER A 51 -11.41 0.08 -17.57
N ASN A 52 -10.73 1.23 -17.52
CA ASN A 52 -10.88 2.22 -16.44
C ASN A 52 -10.49 1.73 -15.04
N VAL A 53 -9.24 1.30 -14.85
CA VAL A 53 -8.72 1.01 -13.52
C VAL A 53 -8.71 2.31 -12.70
N THR A 54 -9.44 2.31 -11.60
CA THR A 54 -9.45 3.43 -10.64
C THR A 54 -8.79 2.99 -9.36
N PHE A 55 -7.82 3.77 -8.89
CA PHE A 55 -7.19 3.57 -7.59
C PHE A 55 -7.70 4.61 -6.61
N ASP A 56 -8.24 4.18 -5.49
CA ASP A 56 -8.56 5.09 -4.39
C ASP A 56 -7.31 5.34 -3.52
N LEU A 57 -6.48 6.27 -3.97
CA LEU A 57 -5.24 6.66 -3.27
C LEU A 57 -5.52 7.41 -1.95
N ASN A 58 -6.75 7.80 -1.72
CA ASN A 58 -7.18 8.50 -0.49
C ASN A 58 -7.85 7.56 0.51
N GLN A 59 -7.96 6.28 0.18
CA GLN A 59 -8.57 5.31 1.06
C GLN A 59 -7.79 5.21 2.37
N ILE A 60 -8.51 5.35 3.48
CA ILE A 60 -8.04 5.04 4.83
C ILE A 60 -8.72 3.77 5.28
N GLY A 61 -7.93 2.88 5.86
CA GLY A 61 -8.39 1.57 6.32
C GLY A 61 -8.18 0.46 5.31
N VAL A 62 -8.29 -0.76 5.79
CA VAL A 62 -8.11 -1.95 4.98
C VAL A 62 -9.29 -2.18 4.03
N SER A 63 -8.98 -2.34 2.75
CA SER A 63 -9.93 -2.77 1.73
C SER A 63 -10.29 -4.25 1.87
N HIS A 64 -11.26 -4.72 1.11
CA HIS A 64 -11.52 -6.17 0.98
C HIS A 64 -10.32 -6.90 0.36
N GLU A 65 -9.58 -6.25 -0.53
CA GLU A 65 -8.38 -6.81 -1.14
C GLU A 65 -7.26 -6.93 -0.12
N ASP A 66 -7.03 -5.91 0.71
CA ASP A 66 -6.05 -5.96 1.80
C ASP A 66 -6.39 -7.07 2.81
N GLN A 67 -7.67 -7.26 3.15
CA GLN A 67 -8.10 -8.34 4.03
C GLN A 67 -7.90 -9.72 3.40
N ALA A 68 -8.13 -9.84 2.10
CA ALA A 68 -7.85 -11.06 1.34
C ALA A 68 -6.34 -11.40 1.35
N ILE A 69 -5.48 -10.39 1.21
CA ILE A 69 -4.02 -10.55 1.30
C ILE A 69 -3.57 -10.98 2.69
N LEU A 70 -4.09 -10.35 3.75
CA LEU A 70 -3.82 -10.76 5.12
C LEU A 70 -4.21 -12.23 5.36
N THR A 71 -5.32 -12.69 4.76
CA THR A 71 -5.75 -14.08 4.81
C THR A 71 -4.76 -15.00 4.08
N LEU A 72 -4.33 -14.62 2.87
CA LEU A 72 -3.35 -15.38 2.08
C LEU A 72 -1.97 -15.45 2.73
N GLY A 73 -1.58 -14.48 3.52
CA GLY A 73 -0.32 -14.50 4.28
C GLY A 73 -0.25 -15.67 5.30
N SER A 74 -1.37 -16.28 5.64
CA SER A 74 -1.45 -17.41 6.58
C SER A 74 -1.83 -18.74 5.92
N GLN A 75 -2.55 -18.73 4.79
CA GLN A 75 -3.11 -19.93 4.15
C GLN A 75 -2.98 -19.86 2.63
N SER A 76 -2.71 -21.01 1.99
CA SER A 76 -2.73 -21.12 0.53
C SER A 76 -4.16 -21.11 -0.02
N LEU A 77 -4.32 -20.82 -1.31
CA LEU A 77 -5.63 -20.89 -1.97
C LEU A 77 -6.24 -22.28 -1.85
N GLN A 78 -5.42 -23.32 -2.00
CA GLN A 78 -5.89 -24.72 -1.90
C GLN A 78 -6.45 -25.01 -0.50
N GLU A 79 -5.77 -24.58 0.55
CA GLU A 79 -6.24 -24.76 1.93
C GLU A 79 -7.57 -24.05 2.17
N LEU A 80 -7.70 -22.82 1.66
CA LEU A 80 -8.93 -22.04 1.76
C LEU A 80 -10.11 -22.69 1.03
N LEU A 81 -9.87 -23.27 -0.15
CA LEU A 81 -10.90 -23.96 -0.94
C LEU A 81 -11.37 -25.26 -0.31
N PHE A 82 -10.49 -25.97 0.41
CA PHE A 82 -10.83 -27.21 1.11
C PHE A 82 -11.27 -26.99 2.56
N ASN A 83 -11.21 -25.76 3.05
CA ASN A 83 -11.73 -25.44 4.38
C ASN A 83 -13.27 -25.56 4.37
N LYS A 84 -13.81 -26.28 5.36
CA LYS A 84 -15.27 -26.46 5.51
C LYS A 84 -15.96 -25.20 6.05
N GLU A 85 -15.22 -24.28 6.63
CA GLU A 85 -15.71 -22.99 7.10
C GLU A 85 -15.74 -22.01 5.91
N SER A 86 -16.78 -21.19 5.83
CA SER A 86 -16.86 -20.19 4.78
C SER A 86 -15.75 -19.14 4.93
N THR A 87 -14.90 -19.02 3.92
CA THR A 87 -13.87 -17.97 3.88
C THR A 87 -14.49 -16.69 3.36
N PRO A 88 -14.59 -15.63 4.17
CA PRO A 88 -15.35 -14.43 3.81
C PRO A 88 -14.80 -13.70 2.56
N PHE A 89 -13.52 -13.88 2.23
CA PHE A 89 -12.86 -13.17 1.12
C PHE A 89 -12.47 -14.09 -0.05
N LEU A 90 -13.02 -15.30 -0.13
CA LEU A 90 -12.60 -16.30 -1.13
C LEU A 90 -12.75 -15.76 -2.60
N GLU A 91 -13.83 -15.07 -2.91
CA GLU A 91 -14.03 -14.52 -4.25
C GLU A 91 -13.02 -13.41 -4.56
N THR A 92 -12.71 -12.56 -3.58
CA THR A 92 -11.66 -11.53 -3.71
C THR A 92 -10.29 -12.17 -3.89
N ILE A 93 -9.99 -13.26 -3.17
CA ILE A 93 -8.74 -14.01 -3.32
C ILE A 93 -8.62 -14.59 -4.73
N ILE A 94 -9.68 -15.22 -5.25
CA ILE A 94 -9.70 -15.75 -6.63
C ILE A 94 -9.47 -14.61 -7.63
N TYR A 95 -10.12 -13.48 -7.44
CA TYR A 95 -9.92 -12.29 -8.27
C TYR A 95 -8.46 -11.81 -8.25
N LEU A 96 -7.84 -11.66 -7.06
CA LEU A 96 -6.45 -11.24 -6.92
C LEU A 96 -5.46 -12.21 -7.59
N LYS A 97 -5.68 -13.50 -7.40
CA LYS A 97 -4.86 -14.55 -8.05
C LYS A 97 -4.99 -14.51 -9.57
N SER A 98 -6.17 -14.25 -10.07
CA SER A 98 -6.43 -14.11 -11.49
C SER A 98 -5.80 -12.84 -12.08
N HIS A 99 -5.95 -11.72 -11.41
CA HIS A 99 -5.32 -10.45 -11.80
C HIS A 99 -3.79 -10.55 -11.79
N TYR A 100 -3.22 -11.24 -10.80
CA TYR A 100 -1.80 -11.55 -10.76
C TYR A 100 -1.37 -12.39 -11.97
N LEU A 101 -2.11 -13.47 -12.29
CA LEU A 101 -1.81 -14.30 -13.45
C LEU A 101 -1.82 -13.48 -14.74
N LYS A 102 -2.82 -12.63 -14.94
CA LYS A 102 -2.89 -11.73 -16.10
C LYS A 102 -1.67 -10.83 -16.19
N ASN A 103 -1.32 -10.15 -15.10
CA ASN A 103 -0.19 -9.22 -15.07
C ASN A 103 1.16 -9.94 -15.22
N LEU A 104 1.29 -11.16 -14.72
CA LEU A 104 2.43 -12.02 -14.96
C LEU A 104 2.57 -12.33 -16.45
N LEU A 105 1.50 -12.75 -17.10
CA LEU A 105 1.52 -13.05 -18.55
C LEU A 105 1.81 -11.80 -19.38
N LEU A 106 1.25 -10.64 -19.00
CA LEU A 106 1.53 -9.35 -19.67
C LEU A 106 2.98 -8.86 -19.47
N SER A 107 3.75 -9.47 -18.58
CA SER A 107 5.20 -9.19 -18.47
C SER A 107 6.01 -9.89 -19.56
N PHE A 108 5.44 -10.90 -20.21
CA PHE A 108 6.09 -11.72 -21.24
C PHE A 108 5.45 -11.57 -22.61
N PHE A 109 4.14 -11.32 -22.67
CA PHE A 109 3.32 -11.30 -23.88
C PHE A 109 2.55 -9.99 -23.99
N THR A 110 2.20 -9.62 -25.21
CA THR A 110 1.30 -8.49 -25.44
C THR A 110 -0.15 -8.86 -25.12
N GLU A 111 -0.96 -7.87 -24.78
CA GLU A 111 -2.40 -8.09 -24.54
C GLU A 111 -3.09 -8.65 -25.80
N GLU A 112 -2.67 -8.20 -26.99
CA GLU A 112 -3.22 -8.68 -28.26
C GLU A 112 -2.93 -10.17 -28.51
N GLU A 113 -1.71 -10.64 -28.24
CA GLU A 113 -1.33 -12.06 -28.40
C GLU A 113 -2.15 -12.95 -27.46
N LEU A 114 -2.34 -12.53 -26.22
CA LEU A 114 -3.15 -13.27 -25.25
C LEU A 114 -4.63 -13.26 -25.63
N ASP A 115 -5.18 -12.12 -26.05
CA ASP A 115 -6.56 -11.98 -26.47
C ASP A 115 -6.87 -12.86 -27.71
N ILE A 116 -5.96 -12.92 -28.70
CA ILE A 116 -6.10 -13.77 -29.87
C ILE A 116 -6.15 -15.24 -29.44
N PHE A 117 -5.17 -15.68 -28.66
CA PHE A 117 -5.12 -17.05 -28.17
C PHE A 117 -6.38 -17.46 -27.42
N LEU A 118 -6.78 -16.67 -26.44
CA LEU A 118 -7.93 -16.98 -25.60
C LEU A 118 -9.26 -17.00 -26.39
N ARG A 119 -9.36 -16.14 -27.39
CA ARG A 119 -10.53 -16.10 -28.27
C ARG A 119 -10.57 -17.34 -29.18
N GLU A 120 -9.46 -17.67 -29.82
CA GLU A 120 -9.34 -18.88 -30.65
C GLU A 120 -9.61 -20.14 -29.82
N PHE A 121 -9.03 -20.24 -28.64
CA PHE A 121 -9.24 -21.35 -27.72
C PHE A 121 -10.71 -21.48 -27.31
N LYS A 122 -11.37 -20.37 -26.97
CA LYS A 122 -12.80 -20.33 -26.65
C LYS A 122 -13.67 -20.79 -27.82
N GLU A 123 -13.41 -20.28 -29.02
CA GLU A 123 -14.19 -20.63 -30.23
C GLU A 123 -14.08 -22.13 -30.58
N GLN A 124 -12.88 -22.70 -30.51
CA GLN A 124 -12.62 -24.11 -30.78
C GLN A 124 -13.30 -25.06 -29.78
N ASN A 125 -13.49 -24.59 -28.56
CA ASN A 125 -13.98 -25.40 -27.45
C ASN A 125 -15.39 -24.97 -26.96
N THR A 126 -16.15 -24.26 -27.79
CA THR A 126 -17.49 -23.80 -27.45
C THR A 126 -18.42 -24.99 -27.14
N PHE A 127 -19.18 -24.90 -26.05
CA PHE A 127 -20.08 -25.94 -25.53
C PHE A 127 -19.38 -27.27 -25.10
N GLN A 128 -18.08 -27.26 -24.92
CA GLN A 128 -17.34 -28.43 -24.45
C GLN A 128 -16.90 -28.24 -22.99
N ARG A 129 -16.82 -29.35 -22.26
CA ARG A 129 -16.10 -29.41 -21.00
C ARG A 129 -14.65 -29.67 -21.32
N ILE A 130 -13.79 -28.73 -20.97
CA ILE A 130 -12.36 -28.74 -21.25
C ILE A 130 -11.61 -29.16 -19.99
N ASP A 131 -10.70 -30.09 -20.09
CA ASP A 131 -9.76 -30.36 -19.00
C ASP A 131 -8.71 -29.26 -18.95
N ILE A 132 -8.26 -28.92 -17.74
CA ILE A 132 -7.20 -27.93 -17.54
C ILE A 132 -5.91 -28.32 -18.28
N ASP A 133 -5.63 -29.61 -18.40
CA ASP A 133 -4.45 -30.10 -19.11
C ASP A 133 -4.52 -29.78 -20.61
N ASP A 134 -5.69 -29.78 -21.22
CA ASP A 134 -5.87 -29.37 -22.63
C ASP A 134 -5.54 -27.89 -22.79
N PHE A 135 -6.00 -27.05 -21.88
CA PHE A 135 -5.66 -25.61 -21.89
C PHE A 135 -4.16 -25.38 -21.71
N ILE A 136 -3.54 -26.06 -20.73
CA ILE A 136 -2.10 -25.94 -20.44
C ILE A 136 -1.28 -26.36 -21.67
N ASN A 137 -1.60 -27.52 -22.26
CA ASN A 137 -0.87 -28.05 -23.40
C ASN A 137 -0.97 -27.11 -24.62
N GLU A 138 -2.14 -26.53 -24.87
CA GLU A 138 -2.34 -25.60 -25.99
C GLU A 138 -1.62 -24.27 -25.72
N PHE A 139 -1.63 -23.75 -24.49
CA PHE A 139 -0.91 -22.56 -24.08
C PHE A 139 0.61 -22.75 -24.23
N ASP A 140 1.15 -23.88 -23.71
CA ASP A 140 2.57 -24.21 -23.81
C ASP A 140 3.02 -24.37 -25.27
N ARG A 141 2.20 -25.02 -26.10
CA ARG A 141 2.43 -25.14 -27.54
C ARG A 141 2.52 -23.79 -28.25
N ARG A 142 1.67 -22.84 -27.85
CA ARG A 142 1.58 -21.49 -28.49
C ARG A 142 2.69 -20.57 -28.03
N PHE A 143 2.98 -20.56 -26.74
CA PHE A 143 3.84 -19.55 -26.09
C PHE A 143 5.17 -20.08 -25.58
N SER A 144 5.36 -21.42 -25.54
CA SER A 144 6.55 -22.07 -24.93
C SER A 144 6.81 -21.55 -23.51
N PHE A 145 5.73 -21.48 -22.69
CA PHE A 145 5.74 -20.91 -21.36
C PHE A 145 5.11 -21.89 -20.34
N ASP A 146 5.81 -22.18 -19.25
CA ASP A 146 5.34 -23.10 -18.20
C ASP A 146 4.18 -22.50 -17.37
N ILE A 147 2.98 -22.45 -17.98
CA ILE A 147 1.80 -21.99 -17.26
C ILE A 147 1.36 -22.97 -16.17
N ARG A 148 1.71 -24.26 -16.30
CA ARG A 148 1.41 -25.27 -15.26
C ARG A 148 2.10 -24.94 -13.96
N GLY A 149 3.41 -24.64 -14.00
CA GLY A 149 4.17 -24.26 -12.81
C GLY A 149 3.62 -22.97 -12.16
N VAL A 150 3.16 -22.04 -12.97
CA VAL A 150 2.51 -20.82 -12.45
C VAL A 150 1.20 -21.14 -11.74
N ILE A 151 0.33 -21.98 -12.33
CA ILE A 151 -0.94 -22.39 -11.72
C ILE A 151 -0.67 -23.16 -10.42
N ASP A 152 0.29 -24.08 -10.41
CA ASP A 152 0.69 -24.81 -9.19
C ASP A 152 1.08 -23.84 -8.07
N LYS A 153 1.93 -22.87 -8.35
CA LYS A 153 2.31 -21.82 -7.38
C LYS A 153 1.11 -21.00 -6.89
N LEU A 154 0.20 -20.60 -7.77
CA LEU A 154 -1.00 -19.87 -7.39
C LEU A 154 -1.85 -20.59 -6.35
N TYR A 155 -1.91 -21.94 -6.42
CA TYR A 155 -2.72 -22.75 -5.51
C TYR A 155 -2.00 -23.11 -4.20
N HIS A 156 -0.70 -23.36 -4.26
CA HIS A 156 0.02 -23.97 -3.14
C HIS A 156 0.88 -23.00 -2.35
N ASP A 157 1.38 -21.92 -2.98
CA ASP A 157 2.26 -21.00 -2.30
C ASP A 157 1.52 -20.14 -1.26
N ARG A 158 2.12 -20.05 -0.07
CA ARG A 158 1.68 -19.16 1.02
C ARG A 158 2.50 -17.89 1.09
N GLN A 159 3.75 -17.94 0.59
CA GLN A 159 4.60 -16.76 0.60
C GLN A 159 4.14 -15.78 -0.45
N LEU A 160 4.04 -14.52 -0.05
CA LEU A 160 3.78 -13.40 -0.94
C LEU A 160 5.07 -12.60 -1.16
N PRO A 161 5.28 -12.05 -2.35
CA PRO A 161 6.37 -11.10 -2.58
C PRO A 161 6.20 -9.88 -1.69
N GLN A 162 7.32 -9.27 -1.32
CA GLN A 162 7.36 -8.04 -0.52
C GLN A 162 8.25 -7.02 -1.20
N PHE A 163 7.65 -5.93 -1.63
CA PHE A 163 8.36 -4.89 -2.39
C PHE A 163 8.67 -3.67 -1.53
N HIS A 164 9.87 -3.15 -1.69
CA HIS A 164 10.26 -1.81 -1.30
C HIS A 164 10.34 -0.97 -2.56
N ILE A 165 9.61 0.14 -2.61
CA ILE A 165 9.56 1.05 -3.75
C ILE A 165 9.87 2.45 -3.27
N GLN A 166 10.86 3.10 -3.90
CA GLN A 166 11.29 4.44 -3.53
C GLN A 166 11.82 5.21 -4.74
N ASN A 167 12.14 6.48 -4.54
CA ASN A 167 12.78 7.36 -5.53
C ASN A 167 12.01 7.46 -6.86
N ILE A 168 10.66 7.45 -6.80
CA ILE A 168 9.85 7.62 -8.01
C ILE A 168 10.08 9.03 -8.54
N ALA A 169 10.70 9.15 -9.71
CA ALA A 169 11.03 10.39 -10.41
C ALA A 169 10.57 10.34 -11.86
N GLN A 170 10.36 11.51 -12.45
CA GLN A 170 9.94 11.65 -13.84
C GLN A 170 10.90 12.58 -14.58
N TRP A 171 11.31 12.17 -15.76
CA TRP A 171 12.26 12.88 -16.59
C TRP A 171 11.72 13.09 -18.01
N SER A 172 12.17 14.14 -18.70
CA SER A 172 11.90 14.30 -20.14
C SER A 172 13.03 13.66 -20.97
N GLU A 173 12.65 12.93 -22.01
CA GLU A 173 13.55 12.35 -22.99
C GLU A 173 13.09 12.78 -24.38
N GLY A 174 13.53 13.97 -24.81
CA GLY A 174 13.06 14.58 -26.04
C GLY A 174 11.57 14.92 -26.00
N GLU A 175 10.76 14.31 -26.85
CA GLU A 175 9.31 14.43 -26.88
C GLU A 175 8.59 13.42 -25.98
N ASN A 176 9.31 12.49 -25.37
CA ASN A 176 8.80 11.47 -24.49
C ASN A 176 9.07 11.82 -23.03
N ALA A 177 8.45 11.08 -22.13
CA ALA A 177 8.74 11.08 -20.71
C ALA A 177 9.12 9.68 -20.24
N VAL A 178 9.95 9.62 -19.22
CA VAL A 178 10.40 8.36 -18.59
C VAL A 178 10.19 8.48 -17.10
N VAL A 179 9.63 7.44 -16.49
CA VAL A 179 9.64 7.30 -15.04
C VAL A 179 10.81 6.43 -14.62
N GLU A 180 11.48 6.87 -13.56
CA GLU A 180 12.54 6.14 -12.86
C GLU A 180 12.05 5.83 -11.45
N PHE A 181 12.31 4.62 -10.96
CA PHE A 181 12.10 4.27 -9.56
C PHE A 181 12.95 3.06 -9.18
N ASP A 182 13.26 2.99 -7.88
CA ASP A 182 13.99 1.87 -7.31
C ASP A 182 13.02 0.86 -6.73
N VAL A 183 13.27 -0.43 -6.97
CA VAL A 183 12.48 -1.54 -6.43
C VAL A 183 13.39 -2.62 -5.87
N TRP A 184 13.04 -3.13 -4.70
CA TRP A 184 13.64 -4.31 -4.10
C TRP A 184 12.55 -5.28 -3.66
N ASN A 185 12.62 -6.52 -4.13
CA ASN A 185 11.79 -7.61 -3.63
C ASN A 185 12.55 -8.31 -2.48
N SER A 186 12.21 -7.98 -1.23
CA SER A 186 12.90 -8.52 -0.06
C SER A 186 12.49 -9.96 0.29
N SER A 187 11.50 -10.52 -0.39
CA SER A 187 11.06 -11.90 -0.22
C SER A 187 11.90 -12.89 -1.06
N ALA A 188 11.75 -14.19 -0.79
CA ALA A 188 12.39 -15.25 -1.57
C ALA A 188 11.60 -15.63 -2.85
N VAL A 189 10.35 -15.17 -3.00
CA VAL A 189 9.49 -15.51 -4.13
C VAL A 189 9.42 -14.37 -5.14
N GLU A 190 9.30 -14.72 -6.40
CA GLU A 190 9.08 -13.72 -7.46
C GLU A 190 7.72 -13.06 -7.32
N GLY A 191 7.60 -11.81 -7.79
CA GLY A 191 6.34 -11.11 -7.84
C GLY A 191 6.25 -10.18 -9.02
N VAL A 192 5.06 -9.61 -9.24
CA VAL A 192 4.77 -8.74 -10.37
C VAL A 192 4.41 -7.35 -9.88
N ILE A 193 4.99 -6.34 -10.49
CA ILE A 193 4.54 -4.95 -10.34
C ILE A 193 3.90 -4.48 -11.65
N SER A 194 2.88 -3.64 -11.53
CA SER A 194 2.22 -2.99 -12.66
C SER A 194 2.36 -1.48 -12.54
N LEU A 195 2.66 -0.82 -13.64
CA LEU A 195 2.83 0.62 -13.69
C LEU A 195 1.66 1.25 -14.43
N TYR A 196 1.12 2.31 -13.86
CA TYR A 196 0.03 3.09 -14.45
C TYR A 196 0.39 4.58 -14.46
N ALA A 197 -0.06 5.27 -15.52
CA ALA A 197 0.08 6.70 -15.70
C ALA A 197 -1.29 7.37 -15.71
N ARG A 198 -1.42 8.50 -15.03
CA ARG A 198 -2.63 9.33 -15.02
C ARG A 198 -2.32 10.74 -15.50
N LYS A 199 -3.13 11.25 -16.45
CA LYS A 199 -3.12 12.64 -16.90
C LYS A 199 -4.21 13.42 -16.16
N ASN A 200 -4.03 14.71 -15.94
CA ASN A 200 -4.99 15.57 -15.22
C ASN A 200 -6.06 16.16 -16.14
N ASP A 201 -6.34 15.56 -17.26
CA ASP A 201 -7.46 16.02 -18.09
C ASP A 201 -8.79 15.61 -17.44
N VAL A 202 -9.79 16.46 -17.50
CA VAL A 202 -11.12 16.17 -16.97
C VAL A 202 -11.66 14.89 -17.63
N GLY A 203 -11.82 13.83 -16.86
CA GLY A 203 -12.19 12.51 -17.35
C GLY A 203 -11.02 11.62 -17.79
N SER A 204 -9.76 11.99 -17.49
CA SER A 204 -8.60 11.19 -17.83
C SER A 204 -8.62 9.85 -17.10
N GLN A 205 -8.52 8.79 -17.88
CA GLN A 205 -8.42 7.43 -17.39
C GLN A 205 -7.00 7.13 -16.96
N THR A 206 -6.85 6.24 -16.00
CA THR A 206 -5.55 5.69 -15.65
C THR A 206 -5.15 4.67 -16.71
N GLU A 207 -4.03 4.91 -17.38
CA GLU A 207 -3.51 4.06 -18.44
C GLU A 207 -2.45 3.10 -17.89
N LYS A 208 -2.57 1.81 -18.18
CA LYS A 208 -1.54 0.82 -17.85
C LYS A 208 -0.35 1.00 -18.79
N VAL A 209 0.81 1.26 -18.23
CA VAL A 209 2.07 1.47 -18.97
C VAL A 209 2.82 0.16 -19.16
N GLY A 210 2.77 -0.75 -18.20
CA GLY A 210 3.40 -2.05 -18.30
C GLY A 210 3.41 -2.86 -17.01
N CYS A 211 3.89 -4.09 -17.15
CA CYS A 211 4.10 -5.03 -16.04
C CYS A 211 5.56 -5.48 -16.04
N ARG A 212 6.08 -5.82 -14.86
CA ARG A 212 7.44 -6.37 -14.68
C ARG A 212 7.44 -7.43 -13.60
N VAL A 213 8.08 -8.54 -13.89
CA VAL A 213 8.44 -9.57 -12.89
C VAL A 213 9.70 -9.10 -12.18
N ILE A 214 9.70 -9.21 -10.87
CA ILE A 214 10.85 -8.95 -10.00
C ILE A 214 11.14 -10.22 -9.24
N ALA A 215 12.31 -10.79 -9.47
CA ALA A 215 12.72 -12.05 -8.80
C ALA A 215 12.85 -11.88 -7.28
N GLY A 216 12.77 -12.98 -6.54
CA GLY A 216 13.04 -12.95 -5.10
C GLY A 216 14.46 -12.48 -4.81
N GLY A 217 14.61 -11.52 -3.91
CA GLY A 217 15.90 -10.88 -3.58
C GLY A 217 16.39 -9.85 -4.59
N GLU A 218 15.72 -9.68 -5.74
CA GLU A 218 16.15 -8.73 -6.78
C GLU A 218 16.01 -7.28 -6.30
N CYS A 219 17.08 -6.50 -6.58
CA CYS A 219 17.14 -5.07 -6.36
C CYS A 219 17.47 -4.40 -7.70
N SER A 220 16.56 -3.58 -8.21
CA SER A 220 16.67 -3.02 -9.56
C SER A 220 16.20 -1.58 -9.61
N ARG A 221 16.86 -0.77 -10.45
CA ARG A 221 16.38 0.54 -10.87
C ARG A 221 15.64 0.42 -12.19
N MET A 222 14.39 0.80 -12.17
CA MET A 222 13.49 0.67 -13.32
C MET A 222 13.43 1.98 -14.09
N TYR A 223 13.43 1.86 -15.43
CA TYR A 223 13.21 2.96 -16.38
C TYR A 223 12.10 2.55 -17.32
N VAL A 224 10.98 3.26 -17.27
CA VAL A 224 9.81 2.91 -18.08
C VAL A 224 9.35 4.14 -18.86
N PRO A 225 9.26 4.06 -20.20
CA PRO A 225 8.63 5.10 -20.99
C PRO A 225 7.17 5.30 -20.58
N ILE A 226 6.77 6.55 -20.46
CA ILE A 226 5.40 6.93 -20.06
C ILE A 226 4.84 7.97 -21.04
N PRO A 227 3.50 8.10 -21.14
CA PRO A 227 2.90 9.13 -21.94
C PRO A 227 3.35 10.53 -21.52
N TYR A 228 3.60 11.39 -22.50
CA TYR A 228 3.91 12.80 -22.23
C TYR A 228 2.75 13.47 -21.47
N LYS A 229 3.07 14.38 -20.56
CA LYS A 229 2.11 15.05 -19.64
C LYS A 229 1.45 14.12 -18.61
N THR A 230 2.09 13.03 -18.25
CA THR A 230 1.70 12.26 -17.08
C THR A 230 1.91 13.10 -15.82
N GLU A 231 0.88 13.25 -14.99
CA GLU A 231 0.94 14.02 -13.74
C GLU A 231 0.99 13.15 -12.50
N GLU A 232 0.63 11.88 -12.64
CA GLU A 232 0.75 10.92 -11.55
C GLU A 232 1.16 9.55 -12.08
N ILE A 233 2.11 8.96 -11.38
CA ILE A 233 2.52 7.57 -11.56
C ILE A 233 2.02 6.75 -10.39
N ILE A 234 1.47 5.58 -10.71
CA ILE A 234 1.02 4.59 -9.74
C ILE A 234 1.74 3.29 -10.00
N VAL A 235 2.45 2.79 -9.00
CA VAL A 235 3.06 1.46 -9.00
C VAL A 235 2.18 0.57 -8.13
N HIS A 236 1.59 -0.46 -8.75
CA HIS A 236 0.75 -1.44 -8.07
C HIS A 236 1.52 -2.74 -7.87
N THR A 237 1.59 -3.22 -6.65
CA THR A 237 2.39 -4.41 -6.28
C THR A 237 1.63 -5.73 -6.46
N ASN A 238 0.44 -5.68 -7.03
CA ASN A 238 -0.42 -6.83 -7.29
C ASN A 238 -0.58 -7.73 -6.05
N LEU A 239 -0.48 -9.03 -6.24
CA LEU A 239 -0.56 -10.03 -5.18
C LEU A 239 0.73 -10.04 -4.36
N SER A 240 0.86 -9.15 -3.40
CA SER A 240 2.03 -8.98 -2.55
C SER A 240 1.63 -8.80 -1.08
N ALA A 241 2.60 -8.88 -0.17
CA ALA A 241 2.41 -8.59 1.25
C ALA A 241 2.24 -7.09 1.54
N ASN A 242 2.42 -6.23 0.53
CA ASN A 242 2.32 -4.78 0.69
C ASN A 242 0.87 -4.35 0.92
N ILE A 243 0.62 -3.57 1.95
CA ILE A 243 -0.68 -3.03 2.30
C ILE A 243 -0.55 -1.53 2.60
N PRO A 244 -1.27 -0.66 1.89
CA PRO A 244 -1.98 -0.88 0.63
C PRO A 244 -1.04 -1.26 -0.53
N GLN A 245 -1.55 -1.92 -1.56
CA GLN A 245 -0.76 -2.41 -2.70
C GLN A 245 -0.28 -1.32 -3.66
N VAL A 246 -0.61 -0.07 -3.43
CA VAL A 246 -0.36 1.04 -4.36
C VAL A 246 0.66 2.02 -3.81
N TYR A 247 1.65 2.37 -4.61
CA TYR A 247 2.57 3.48 -4.40
C TYR A 247 2.28 4.52 -5.47
N SER A 248 2.15 5.79 -5.10
CA SER A 248 1.90 6.85 -6.06
C SER A 248 2.82 8.04 -5.86
N ARG A 249 3.11 8.73 -6.95
CA ARG A 249 3.81 10.01 -6.95
C ARG A 249 3.13 10.96 -7.91
N GLN A 250 2.74 12.12 -7.39
CA GLN A 250 2.26 13.24 -8.19
C GLN A 250 3.42 14.15 -8.58
N PHE A 251 3.38 14.68 -9.79
CA PHE A 251 4.38 15.57 -10.36
C PHE A 251 3.73 16.90 -10.70
N TRP A 252 4.19 17.97 -10.05
CA TRP A 252 3.62 19.31 -10.17
C TRP A 252 4.48 20.27 -10.98
N THR A 253 5.69 19.84 -11.34
CA THR A 253 6.69 20.70 -11.97
C THR A 253 6.96 20.32 -13.41
N ARG A 254 7.53 21.26 -14.18
CA ARG A 254 8.05 20.99 -15.51
C ARG A 254 9.12 19.88 -15.43
N LEU A 255 9.02 18.92 -16.34
CA LEU A 255 9.99 17.83 -16.43
C LEU A 255 11.40 18.37 -16.65
N GLU A 256 12.34 17.91 -15.87
CA GLU A 256 13.75 18.11 -16.10
C GLU A 256 14.26 17.10 -17.15
N PRO A 257 15.27 17.47 -17.95
CA PRO A 257 15.88 16.52 -18.87
C PRO A 257 16.46 15.32 -18.12
N LEU A 258 16.36 14.13 -18.71
CA LEU A 258 17.02 12.96 -18.18
C LEU A 258 18.54 13.24 -18.09
N PRO A 259 19.16 13.09 -16.90
CA PRO A 259 20.57 13.36 -16.72
C PRO A 259 21.42 12.50 -17.66
N SER A 260 22.20 13.12 -18.54
CA SER A 260 22.96 12.45 -19.59
C SER A 260 24.15 11.61 -19.10
N HIS A 261 24.60 11.80 -17.86
CA HIS A 261 25.74 11.14 -17.26
C HIS A 261 25.55 10.90 -15.76
N VAL A 262 24.48 10.22 -15.37
CA VAL A 262 24.53 9.59 -14.06
C VAL A 262 25.32 8.29 -14.24
N GLU A 263 26.58 8.24 -13.80
CA GLU A 263 27.22 6.98 -13.43
C GLU A 263 26.29 6.34 -12.40
N ARG A 264 25.46 5.46 -12.92
CA ARG A 264 24.43 4.80 -12.10
C ARG A 264 25.14 3.75 -11.31
N GLU A 265 25.48 4.07 -10.07
CA GLU A 265 25.97 3.06 -9.16
C GLU A 265 24.99 1.88 -9.15
N PRO A 266 25.50 0.65 -9.16
CA PRO A 266 24.63 -0.52 -9.03
C PRO A 266 23.75 -0.35 -7.80
N LEU A 267 22.45 -0.51 -7.96
CA LEU A 267 21.54 -0.43 -6.84
C LEU A 267 21.79 -1.62 -5.93
N ASP A 268 22.02 -1.34 -4.66
CA ASP A 268 22.21 -2.35 -3.62
C ASP A 268 21.04 -2.29 -2.62
N THR A 269 20.77 -3.39 -1.97
CA THR A 269 19.75 -3.49 -0.92
C THR A 269 19.97 -2.52 0.23
N SER A 270 21.22 -2.11 0.49
CA SER A 270 21.55 -1.09 1.48
C SER A 270 20.86 0.26 1.22
N CYS A 271 20.53 0.57 -0.05
CA CYS A 271 19.80 1.79 -0.41
C CYS A 271 18.37 1.83 0.15
N PHE A 272 17.79 0.66 0.49
CA PHE A 272 16.45 0.53 1.05
C PHE A 272 16.43 0.38 2.56
N LEU A 273 17.58 0.23 3.18
CA LEU A 273 17.71 0.06 4.62
C LEU A 273 18.09 1.39 5.27
N ALA A 274 17.63 1.58 6.50
CA ALA A 274 18.06 2.71 7.30
C ALA A 274 19.60 2.70 7.42
N SER A 275 20.22 3.86 7.31
CA SER A 275 21.67 3.97 7.49
C SER A 275 22.06 3.54 8.92
N ALA A 276 23.33 3.16 9.13
CA ALA A 276 23.83 2.78 10.45
C ALA A 276 23.71 3.92 11.50
N LYS A 277 23.42 5.14 11.05
CA LYS A 277 23.21 6.32 11.89
C LYS A 277 21.73 6.67 12.12
N GLU A 278 20.82 5.93 11.51
CA GLU A 278 19.37 6.17 11.59
C GLU A 278 18.70 5.12 12.47
N TYR A 279 17.95 5.58 13.45
CA TYR A 279 17.16 4.77 14.36
C TYR A 279 15.70 5.12 14.13
N ILE A 280 14.97 4.23 13.46
CA ILE A 280 13.58 4.45 13.08
C ILE A 280 12.69 3.53 13.90
N VAL A 281 11.63 4.08 14.47
CA VAL A 281 10.55 3.34 15.13
C VAL A 281 9.25 3.72 14.45
N ASP A 282 8.63 2.74 13.86
CA ASP A 282 7.35 2.80 13.18
C ASP A 282 6.23 2.29 14.10
N ASP A 283 4.97 2.57 13.80
CA ASP A 283 3.82 2.11 14.59
C ASP A 283 3.66 0.57 14.58
N GLU A 284 4.32 -0.14 13.68
CA GLU A 284 4.44 -1.61 13.63
C GLU A 284 5.68 -2.15 14.37
N SER A 285 6.57 -1.28 14.82
CA SER A 285 7.82 -1.67 15.48
C SER A 285 7.61 -2.11 16.92
N ALA A 286 8.47 -3.00 17.44
CA ALA A 286 8.44 -3.42 18.84
C ALA A 286 8.65 -2.26 19.85
N GLY A 287 9.25 -1.16 19.40
CA GLY A 287 9.44 0.06 20.20
C GLY A 287 8.22 0.98 20.27
N PHE A 288 7.15 0.68 19.53
CA PHE A 288 5.91 1.46 19.55
C PHE A 288 4.92 0.89 20.56
N ARG A 289 4.23 1.78 21.27
CA ARG A 289 3.13 1.39 22.14
C ARG A 289 2.10 2.50 22.34
N VAL A 290 0.86 2.09 22.57
CA VAL A 290 -0.26 2.95 22.91
C VAL A 290 -0.45 2.96 24.43
N VAL A 291 -0.59 4.15 25.02
CA VAL A 291 -0.87 4.33 26.44
C VAL A 291 -2.19 5.07 26.61
N GLU A 292 -3.17 4.35 27.12
CA GLU A 292 -4.51 4.87 27.37
C GLU A 292 -4.75 5.13 28.85
N GLU A 293 -5.48 6.20 29.18
CA GLU A 293 -5.97 6.42 30.52
C GLU A 293 -6.91 5.28 30.91
N LYS A 294 -6.71 4.66 32.08
CA LYS A 294 -7.57 3.59 32.60
C LYS A 294 -8.95 4.12 32.91
N SER A 295 -9.81 4.24 31.92
CA SER A 295 -11.23 4.59 32.07
C SER A 295 -12.05 3.33 32.30
N ARG A 296 -12.97 3.37 33.29
CA ARG A 296 -13.94 2.28 33.54
C ARG A 296 -14.79 1.91 32.31
N ARG A 297 -14.91 2.81 31.33
CA ARG A 297 -15.64 2.56 30.06
C ARG A 297 -14.88 1.64 29.09
N LEU A 298 -13.54 1.61 29.13
CA LEU A 298 -12.74 0.72 28.30
C LEU A 298 -12.98 -0.76 28.66
N PHE A 299 -13.26 -1.06 29.92
CA PHE A 299 -13.52 -2.43 30.35
C PHE A 299 -14.81 -3.02 29.73
N MET A 300 -15.83 -2.20 29.55
CA MET A 300 -17.09 -2.62 28.90
C MET A 300 -16.93 -2.75 27.38
N HIS A 301 -16.06 -1.92 26.76
CA HIS A 301 -15.79 -1.99 25.32
C HIS A 301 -14.87 -3.17 24.97
N ALA A 302 -13.91 -3.51 25.81
CA ALA A 302 -13.06 -4.70 25.65
C ALA A 302 -13.86 -6.02 25.79
N LEU A 303 -14.98 -6.00 26.49
CA LEU A 303 -15.91 -7.14 26.60
C LEU A 303 -16.88 -7.26 25.41
N SER A 304 -17.06 -6.20 24.63
CA SER A 304 -17.97 -6.14 23.49
C SER A 304 -17.28 -6.26 22.12
N LEU A 305 -15.94 -6.25 22.10
CA LEU A 305 -15.18 -6.55 20.89
C LEU A 305 -15.22 -8.05 20.70
N ASP A 306 -15.93 -8.48 19.66
CA ASP A 306 -15.89 -9.84 19.15
C ASP A 306 -14.42 -10.28 18.99
N LYS A 307 -14.16 -11.56 19.28
CA LYS A 307 -12.81 -12.15 19.23
C LYS A 307 -12.15 -12.16 17.85
N ASP A 308 -12.84 -11.66 16.83
CA ASP A 308 -12.32 -11.42 15.47
C ASP A 308 -11.86 -9.96 15.31
N THR A 309 -11.01 -9.48 16.23
CA THR A 309 -10.46 -8.13 16.14
C THR A 309 -9.53 -8.02 14.92
N VAL A 310 -10.05 -7.46 13.85
CA VAL A 310 -9.26 -7.01 12.72
C VAL A 310 -8.24 -5.99 13.24
N LYS A 311 -6.95 -6.23 13.01
CA LYS A 311 -5.86 -5.38 13.51
C LYS A 311 -6.00 -3.93 13.08
N TYR A 312 -6.48 -3.70 11.87
CA TYR A 312 -6.62 -2.35 11.29
C TYR A 312 -8.08 -1.99 11.06
N GLY A 313 -8.43 -0.72 11.33
CA GLY A 313 -9.76 -0.19 11.03
C GLY A 313 -10.08 -0.20 9.54
N SER A 314 -11.34 -0.46 9.21
CA SER A 314 -11.80 -0.63 7.81
C SER A 314 -12.17 0.67 7.10
N SER A 315 -12.24 1.79 7.80
CA SER A 315 -12.59 3.09 7.19
C SER A 315 -12.27 4.27 8.11
N ILE A 316 -12.21 5.47 7.51
CA ILE A 316 -12.07 6.73 8.26
C ILE A 316 -13.25 6.97 9.21
N ASP A 317 -14.45 6.47 8.91
CA ASP A 317 -15.63 6.58 9.78
C ASP A 317 -15.37 6.02 11.16
N PHE A 318 -14.48 5.03 11.27
CA PHE A 318 -14.08 4.47 12.54
C PHE A 318 -13.29 5.47 13.39
N LEU A 319 -12.44 6.28 12.77
CA LEU A 319 -11.72 7.38 13.42
C LEU A 319 -12.66 8.53 13.79
N LEU A 320 -13.60 8.88 12.89
CA LEU A 320 -14.55 9.98 13.07
C LEU A 320 -15.65 9.68 14.09
N LYS A 321 -16.01 8.42 14.27
CA LYS A 321 -17.07 8.00 15.23
C LYS A 321 -16.66 8.09 16.70
N LYS A 322 -15.71 8.94 17.04
CA LYS A 322 -15.23 9.17 18.42
C LYS A 322 -14.74 7.86 19.07
N SER A 323 -13.78 7.19 18.41
CA SER A 323 -13.09 6.09 19.06
C SER A 323 -12.57 6.56 20.42
N PRO A 324 -12.89 5.88 21.52
CA PRO A 324 -12.38 6.24 22.83
C PRO A 324 -10.87 6.06 22.95
N GLY A 325 -10.25 5.31 22.03
CA GLY A 325 -8.83 4.96 22.00
C GLY A 325 -8.14 5.23 20.68
N TRP A 326 -6.84 5.00 20.68
CA TRP A 326 -6.03 4.98 19.47
C TRP A 326 -6.36 3.74 18.62
N VAL A 327 -6.47 3.92 17.33
CA VAL A 327 -6.85 2.88 16.37
C VAL A 327 -5.82 2.79 15.27
N ALA A 328 -5.32 1.57 15.05
CA ALA A 328 -4.48 1.28 13.89
C ALA A 328 -5.31 1.33 12.61
N SER A 329 -4.77 1.93 11.57
CA SER A 329 -5.37 1.99 10.24
C SER A 329 -4.27 2.00 9.18
N VAL A 330 -4.61 1.82 7.91
CA VAL A 330 -3.66 1.83 6.80
C VAL A 330 -3.93 3.00 5.86
N PHE A 331 -2.86 3.52 5.26
CA PHE A 331 -2.94 4.60 4.30
C PHE A 331 -1.74 4.57 3.34
N SER A 332 -1.98 4.83 2.06
CA SER A 332 -0.93 4.77 1.03
C SER A 332 0.22 5.76 1.24
N GLY A 333 -0.02 6.85 1.96
CA GLY A 333 0.97 7.87 2.30
C GLY A 333 1.58 7.72 3.69
N ALA A 334 1.25 6.68 4.46
CA ALA A 334 1.89 6.39 5.74
C ALA A 334 3.29 5.78 5.52
N TYR A 335 4.12 5.84 6.54
CA TYR A 335 5.41 5.17 6.58
C TYR A 335 5.21 3.66 6.80
N GLY A 336 6.23 2.87 6.52
CA GLY A 336 6.25 1.43 6.81
C GLY A 336 6.40 0.54 5.58
N ASN A 337 6.80 -0.70 5.83
CA ASN A 337 6.91 -1.77 4.83
C ASN A 337 6.92 -3.13 5.54
N PRO A 338 6.12 -4.12 5.14
CA PRO A 338 5.20 -4.11 3.97
C PRO A 338 3.89 -3.37 4.24
N VAL A 339 3.53 -3.12 5.49
CA VAL A 339 2.29 -2.42 5.85
C VAL A 339 2.60 -0.96 6.11
N ARG A 340 1.89 -0.06 5.43
CA ARG A 340 1.93 1.37 5.66
C ARG A 340 0.75 1.75 6.54
N SER A 341 0.99 1.75 7.83
CA SER A 341 -0.02 1.98 8.85
C SER A 341 0.25 3.24 9.65
N PHE A 342 -0.71 3.63 10.43
CA PHE A 342 -0.63 4.68 11.42
C PHE A 342 -1.65 4.43 12.53
N HIS A 343 -1.45 5.03 13.69
CA HIS A 343 -2.47 5.07 14.74
C HIS A 343 -3.17 6.43 14.74
N GLY A 344 -4.49 6.43 14.71
CA GLY A 344 -5.30 7.63 14.71
C GLY A 344 -6.22 7.72 15.92
N LYS A 345 -6.48 8.96 16.38
CA LYS A 345 -7.40 9.26 17.47
C LYS A 345 -7.99 10.65 17.31
N THR A 346 -9.23 10.84 17.75
CA THR A 346 -9.80 12.19 17.93
C THR A 346 -9.18 12.86 19.15
N ALA A 347 -8.80 14.15 19.01
CA ALA A 347 -8.19 14.93 20.06
C ALA A 347 -8.97 14.87 21.38
N GLY A 348 -8.27 14.53 22.43
CA GLY A 348 -8.72 14.43 23.80
C GLY A 348 -8.20 15.56 24.68
N LYS A 349 -7.87 15.21 25.92
CA LYS A 349 -7.37 16.16 26.94
C LYS A 349 -5.86 16.07 27.17
N GLY A 350 -5.14 15.23 26.44
CA GLY A 350 -3.72 14.95 26.66
C GLY A 350 -3.45 13.85 27.71
N ASN A 351 -4.46 13.05 28.06
CA ASN A 351 -4.32 11.98 29.05
C ASN A 351 -4.01 10.61 28.44
N SER A 352 -3.93 10.55 27.14
CA SER A 352 -3.61 9.37 26.35
C SER A 352 -2.58 9.75 25.31
N TRP A 353 -1.64 8.85 25.06
CA TRP A 353 -0.55 9.12 24.12
C TRP A 353 -0.07 7.82 23.47
N VAL A 354 0.66 7.98 22.41
CA VAL A 354 1.49 6.92 21.85
C VAL A 354 2.95 7.25 22.10
N GLU A 355 3.82 6.23 22.15
CA GLU A 355 5.23 6.41 22.34
C GLU A 355 6.06 5.51 21.44
N TRP A 356 7.16 6.07 20.95
CA TRP A 356 8.21 5.39 20.18
C TRP A 356 9.47 5.37 21.02
N GLU A 357 10.00 4.20 21.34
CA GLU A 357 11.20 3.99 22.16
C GLU A 357 12.26 3.26 21.34
N THR A 358 13.48 3.76 21.38
CA THR A 358 14.66 3.07 20.83
C THR A 358 15.84 3.18 21.79
N GLU A 359 16.89 2.38 21.55
CA GLU A 359 18.14 2.43 22.32
C GLU A 359 19.25 3.00 21.44
N LEU A 360 19.79 4.14 21.85
CA LEU A 360 20.92 4.77 21.18
C LEU A 360 22.23 4.11 21.63
N PRO A 361 23.12 3.68 20.71
CA PRO A 361 24.35 2.96 21.06
C PRO A 361 25.41 3.85 21.66
N GLU A 362 25.35 5.16 21.44
CA GLU A 362 26.34 6.13 21.86
C GLU A 362 25.73 7.51 22.11
N ALA A 363 26.39 8.32 22.90
CA ALA A 363 26.02 9.72 23.12
C ALA A 363 26.43 10.59 21.93
N GLY A 364 25.71 11.67 21.70
CA GLY A 364 26.01 12.63 20.63
C GLY A 364 24.84 13.52 20.23
N GLU A 365 25.06 14.31 19.21
CA GLU A 365 24.00 15.10 18.58
C GLU A 365 23.16 14.23 17.65
N TYR A 366 21.86 14.27 17.86
CA TYR A 366 20.87 13.59 17.03
C TYR A 366 19.85 14.58 16.47
N GLU A 367 19.67 14.54 15.19
CA GLU A 367 18.54 15.22 14.54
C GLU A 367 17.32 14.31 14.62
N VAL A 368 16.21 14.84 15.13
CA VAL A 368 15.00 14.08 15.39
C VAL A 368 13.91 14.48 14.39
N PHE A 369 13.24 13.49 13.84
CA PHE A 369 12.18 13.67 12.84
C PHE A 369 10.92 12.92 13.26
N VAL A 370 9.77 13.48 12.90
CA VAL A 370 8.48 12.81 12.95
C VAL A 370 7.94 12.66 11.54
N TYR A 371 7.35 11.50 11.22
CA TYR A 371 6.68 11.33 9.93
C TYR A 371 5.29 11.93 10.00
N GLN A 372 4.94 12.78 9.03
CA GLN A 372 3.64 13.43 8.97
C GLN A 372 2.99 13.24 7.60
N THR A 373 1.69 13.02 7.62
CA THR A 373 0.82 12.91 6.45
C THR A 373 -0.05 14.15 6.30
N ASP A 374 -0.66 14.33 5.12
CA ASP A 374 -1.61 15.42 4.84
C ASP A 374 -3.07 15.07 5.20
N LEU A 375 -3.30 13.98 5.95
CA LEU A 375 -4.63 13.45 6.25
C LEU A 375 -5.57 14.48 6.89
N ASN A 376 -5.06 15.36 7.76
CA ASN A 376 -5.89 16.40 8.35
C ASN A 376 -6.49 17.33 7.30
N LYS A 377 -5.71 17.76 6.33
CA LYS A 377 -6.19 18.61 5.23
C LYS A 377 -7.25 17.93 4.39
N ARG A 378 -7.12 16.64 4.16
CA ARG A 378 -8.06 15.87 3.35
C ARG A 378 -9.41 15.69 4.04
N PHE A 379 -9.42 15.49 5.35
CA PHE A 379 -10.63 15.15 6.10
C PHE A 379 -11.16 16.26 7.00
N GLN A 380 -10.35 17.26 7.30
CA GLN A 380 -10.72 18.39 8.18
C GLN A 380 -10.35 19.74 7.56
N PHE A 381 -10.59 19.90 6.27
CA PHE A 381 -10.19 21.06 5.44
C PHE A 381 -10.72 22.43 5.92
N ASN A 382 -11.66 22.47 6.87
CA ASN A 382 -12.25 23.70 7.40
C ASN A 382 -11.45 24.34 8.56
N ALA A 383 -10.40 23.68 9.05
CA ALA A 383 -9.58 24.22 10.13
C ALA A 383 -8.35 24.94 9.57
N ASP A 384 -8.05 26.12 10.12
CA ASP A 384 -6.90 26.91 9.71
C ASP A 384 -5.57 26.40 10.29
N LEU A 385 -5.63 25.68 11.40
CA LEU A 385 -4.47 25.20 12.14
C LEU A 385 -4.76 23.84 12.79
N TYR A 386 -3.79 22.95 12.70
CA TYR A 386 -3.72 21.68 13.41
C TYR A 386 -2.48 21.68 14.29
N SER A 387 -2.55 21.19 15.51
CA SER A 387 -1.42 21.12 16.43
C SER A 387 -1.19 19.71 16.92
N TYR A 388 0.07 19.29 16.94
CA TYR A 388 0.56 18.02 17.48
C TYR A 388 1.50 18.32 18.64
N TYR A 389 1.28 17.68 19.78
CA TYR A 389 2.02 17.90 21.00
C TYR A 389 2.87 16.69 21.32
N TYR A 390 4.18 16.87 21.21
CA TYR A 390 5.17 15.83 21.47
C TYR A 390 6.01 16.16 22.70
N THR A 391 6.59 15.11 23.32
CA THR A 391 7.71 15.25 24.26
C THR A 391 8.82 14.28 23.85
N LEU A 392 10.07 14.75 23.90
CA LEU A 392 11.25 13.93 23.79
C LEU A 392 11.78 13.66 25.19
N GLU A 393 11.91 12.38 25.55
CA GLU A 393 12.33 11.93 26.87
C GLU A 393 13.58 11.04 26.76
N GLN A 394 14.46 11.16 27.72
CA GLN A 394 15.60 10.26 27.86
C GLN A 394 15.65 9.69 29.29
N GLY A 395 15.46 8.36 29.39
CA GLY A 395 15.18 7.72 30.67
C GLY A 395 13.87 8.23 31.26
N ASP A 396 13.94 8.74 32.50
CA ASP A 396 12.78 9.33 33.20
C ASP A 396 12.75 10.88 33.09
N LEU A 397 13.65 11.46 32.30
CA LEU A 397 13.77 12.91 32.17
C LEU A 397 13.08 13.38 30.89
N ASN A 398 12.26 14.44 31.01
CA ASN A 398 11.82 15.21 29.87
C ASN A 398 13.01 16.02 29.33
N VAL A 399 13.32 15.87 28.04
CA VAL A 399 14.39 16.64 27.39
C VAL A 399 13.81 17.92 26.81
N VAL A 400 12.68 17.81 26.08
CA VAL A 400 12.06 18.94 25.41
C VAL A 400 10.59 18.69 25.14
N ASP A 401 9.78 19.75 25.28
CA ASP A 401 8.41 19.81 24.77
C ASP A 401 8.41 20.38 23.36
N ILE A 402 7.71 19.70 22.44
CA ILE A 402 7.66 20.04 21.02
C ILE A 402 6.22 20.21 20.58
N VAL A 403 5.92 21.33 19.94
CA VAL A 403 4.63 21.57 19.31
C VAL A 403 4.84 21.78 17.82
N VAL A 404 4.18 20.93 17.02
CA VAL A 404 4.18 21.06 15.56
C VAL A 404 2.82 21.59 15.12
N ASP A 405 2.79 22.82 14.71
CA ASP A 405 1.63 23.51 14.14
C ASP A 405 1.63 23.37 12.62
N VAL A 406 0.55 22.90 12.05
CA VAL A 406 0.35 22.66 10.62
C VAL A 406 -0.68 23.64 10.10
N ASN A 407 -0.33 24.48 9.13
CA ASN A 407 -1.26 25.40 8.50
C ASN A 407 -1.75 24.92 7.12
N GLN A 408 -2.68 25.67 6.52
CA GLN A 408 -3.24 25.35 5.20
C GLN A 408 -2.23 25.50 4.03
N ARG A 409 -1.08 26.15 4.26
CA ARG A 409 -0.04 26.39 3.23
C ARG A 409 1.06 25.32 3.22
N ASP A 410 0.85 24.16 3.86
CA ASP A 410 1.85 23.10 4.01
C ASP A 410 3.10 23.51 4.81
N GLU A 411 2.99 24.54 5.62
CA GLU A 411 4.05 24.94 6.54
C GLU A 411 3.86 24.25 7.89
N ARG A 412 4.96 23.79 8.44
CA ARG A 412 5.08 23.21 9.78
C ARG A 412 5.86 24.21 10.63
N LYS A 413 5.20 24.80 11.61
CA LYS A 413 5.82 25.67 12.59
C LYS A 413 6.13 24.83 13.83
N ILE A 414 7.39 24.51 14.03
CA ILE A 414 7.89 23.70 15.12
C ILE A 414 8.34 24.64 16.24
N ARG A 415 7.73 24.53 17.40
CA ARG A 415 8.13 25.25 18.63
C ARG A 415 8.63 24.25 19.65
N THR A 416 9.80 24.49 20.19
CA THR A 416 10.41 23.63 21.18
C THR A 416 10.68 24.42 22.46
N LYS A 417 10.51 23.75 23.61
CA LYS A 417 10.80 24.30 24.92
C LYS A 417 11.63 23.29 25.73
N GLU A 418 12.86 23.66 26.03
CA GLU A 418 13.79 22.82 26.78
C GLU A 418 13.63 22.99 28.29
N ASN A 419 14.20 22.09 29.08
CA ASN A 419 14.11 22.09 30.53
C ASN A 419 14.73 23.32 31.18
N ASP A 420 15.71 23.98 30.55
CA ASP A 420 16.32 25.22 31.00
C ASP A 420 15.45 26.45 30.72
N GLY A 421 14.31 26.26 30.07
CA GLY A 421 13.38 27.31 29.70
C GLY A 421 13.67 27.97 28.36
N SER A 422 14.71 27.54 27.61
CA SER A 422 14.99 28.03 26.27
C SER A 422 13.88 27.61 25.31
N GLU A 423 13.50 28.54 24.42
CA GLU A 423 12.47 28.31 23.41
C GLU A 423 13.05 28.58 22.02
N ASN A 424 12.81 27.67 21.09
CA ASN A 424 13.20 27.79 19.70
C ASN A 424 11.98 27.65 18.78
N GLU A 425 12.05 28.26 17.61
CA GLU A 425 11.01 28.16 16.59
C GLU A 425 11.65 27.92 15.23
N ILE A 426 11.18 26.91 14.51
CA ILE A 426 11.59 26.55 13.16
C ILE A 426 10.36 26.49 12.27
N VAL A 427 10.46 26.97 11.04
CA VAL A 427 9.42 26.80 10.02
C VAL A 427 9.94 25.88 8.93
N TYR A 428 9.22 24.79 8.68
CA TYR A 428 9.53 23.81 7.66
C TYR A 428 8.39 23.73 6.63
N SER A 429 8.72 23.83 5.35
CA SER A 429 7.74 23.74 4.28
C SER A 429 7.65 22.31 3.75
N MET A 430 6.43 21.76 3.72
CA MET A 430 6.11 20.50 3.07
C MET A 430 5.43 20.69 1.71
N TYR A 431 5.60 21.86 1.09
CA TYR A 431 5.05 22.14 -0.23
C TYR A 431 5.54 21.07 -1.24
N GLN A 432 4.61 20.44 -1.93
CA GLN A 432 4.84 19.31 -2.84
C GLN A 432 5.36 18.01 -2.18
N LYS A 433 5.34 17.95 -0.85
CA LYS A 433 5.70 16.75 -0.07
C LYS A 433 4.58 16.47 0.93
N PRO A 434 3.44 15.93 0.47
CA PRO A 434 2.27 15.76 1.33
C PRO A 434 2.51 14.81 2.51
N ASN A 435 3.43 13.85 2.34
CA ASN A 435 3.79 12.86 3.34
C ASN A 435 5.31 12.76 3.38
N ASP A 436 5.94 13.15 4.48
CA ASP A 436 7.40 13.16 4.60
C ASP A 436 7.85 13.32 6.06
N TRP A 437 9.15 13.16 6.27
CA TRP A 437 9.84 13.41 7.52
C TRP A 437 9.93 14.91 7.81
N VAL A 438 9.44 15.31 8.98
CA VAL A 438 9.51 16.69 9.48
C VAL A 438 10.59 16.77 10.56
N PRO A 439 11.66 17.56 10.37
CA PRO A 439 12.67 17.75 11.40
C PRO A 439 12.07 18.53 12.57
N VAL A 440 12.19 18.01 13.77
CA VAL A 440 11.67 18.65 14.99
C VAL A 440 12.76 19.21 15.89
N GLY A 441 14.02 19.05 15.54
CA GLY A 441 15.16 19.66 16.21
C GLY A 441 16.39 18.76 16.23
N THR A 442 17.49 19.33 16.73
CA THR A 442 18.74 18.61 17.00
C THR A 442 19.03 18.70 18.49
N TYR A 443 19.26 17.55 19.12
CA TYR A 443 19.41 17.43 20.58
C TYR A 443 20.64 16.60 20.90
N TYR A 444 21.37 16.99 21.95
CA TYR A 444 22.37 16.12 22.51
C TYR A 444 21.69 15.04 23.36
N LEU A 445 21.88 13.79 22.99
CA LEU A 445 21.30 12.64 23.68
C LEU A 445 22.41 11.72 24.16
N GLU A 446 22.22 11.16 25.35
CA GLU A 446 23.14 10.20 25.94
C GLU A 446 22.94 8.80 25.33
N LYS A 447 23.91 7.93 25.55
CA LYS A 447 23.73 6.50 25.24
C LYS A 447 22.63 5.90 26.10
N GLY A 448 21.74 5.10 25.49
CA GLY A 448 20.66 4.40 26.18
C GLY A 448 19.31 4.67 25.57
N LYS A 449 18.27 4.42 26.34
CA LYS A 449 16.89 4.55 25.88
C LYS A 449 16.50 6.00 25.69
N VAL A 450 15.91 6.27 24.53
CA VAL A 450 15.25 7.54 24.19
C VAL A 450 13.83 7.26 23.76
N LYS A 451 12.93 8.20 24.03
CA LYS A 451 11.52 8.07 23.78
C LYS A 451 10.94 9.36 23.23
N MET A 452 10.10 9.24 22.22
CA MET A 452 9.21 10.29 21.76
C MET A 452 7.78 9.91 22.12
N LYS A 453 6.99 10.86 22.62
CA LYS A 453 5.55 10.70 22.90
C LYS A 453 4.76 11.68 22.05
N LEU A 454 3.59 11.28 21.58
CA LEU A 454 2.57 12.15 20.98
C LEU A 454 1.30 12.02 21.79
N TYR A 455 0.86 13.15 22.35
CA TYR A 455 -0.36 13.23 23.14
C TYR A 455 -1.62 13.38 22.29
N ASP A 456 -2.74 12.89 22.76
CA ASP A 456 -4.06 13.03 22.13
C ASP A 456 -4.63 14.47 22.24
N ARG A 457 -3.78 15.47 22.42
CA ARG A 457 -4.13 16.89 22.45
C ARG A 457 -4.04 17.49 21.04
N GLY A 458 -5.01 18.33 20.68
CA GLY A 458 -5.04 19.05 19.41
C GLY A 458 -5.31 20.55 19.58
N ALA A 459 -5.30 21.29 18.46
CA ALA A 459 -5.59 22.72 18.41
C ALA A 459 -7.07 23.02 18.74
N PHE A 460 -7.97 22.07 18.42
CA PHE A 460 -9.40 22.20 18.65
C PHE A 460 -10.04 20.84 19.00
N PRO A 461 -11.20 20.84 19.70
CA PRO A 461 -11.92 19.60 19.98
C PRO A 461 -12.40 18.93 18.69
N GLY A 462 -12.06 17.65 18.53
CA GLY A 462 -12.42 16.87 17.35
C GLY A 462 -11.35 16.86 16.24
N GLN A 463 -10.21 17.55 16.43
CA GLN A 463 -9.05 17.36 15.55
C GLN A 463 -8.67 15.87 15.51
N LEU A 464 -8.35 15.35 14.35
CA LEU A 464 -7.75 14.02 14.22
C LEU A 464 -6.24 14.12 14.47
N ILE A 465 -5.74 13.27 15.37
CA ILE A 465 -4.33 13.12 15.67
C ILE A 465 -3.84 11.85 15.02
N PHE A 466 -2.77 11.93 14.24
CA PHE A 466 -2.16 10.81 13.52
C PHE A 466 -0.76 10.58 14.04
N ALA A 467 -0.47 9.35 14.39
CA ALA A 467 0.81 8.86 14.88
C ALA A 467 1.33 7.79 13.91
N ASP A 468 2.49 8.01 13.34
CA ASP A 468 3.08 7.17 12.31
C ASP A 468 4.49 6.71 12.78
N ALA A 469 5.54 7.36 12.34
CA ALA A 469 6.92 6.97 12.66
C ALA A 469 7.76 8.11 13.23
N VAL A 470 8.79 7.75 13.98
CA VAL A 470 9.81 8.67 14.51
C VAL A 470 11.19 8.18 14.12
N LYS A 471 12.09 9.11 13.79
CA LYS A 471 13.48 8.84 13.39
C LYS A 471 14.45 9.71 14.14
N TRP A 472 15.54 9.10 14.65
CA TRP A 472 16.71 9.76 15.21
C TRP A 472 17.89 9.53 14.28
N VAL A 473 18.55 10.59 13.85
CA VAL A 473 19.71 10.54 12.94
C VAL A 473 20.91 11.12 13.63
N LYS A 474 21.94 10.31 13.84
CA LYS A 474 23.19 10.76 14.43
C LYS A 474 23.95 11.65 13.46
N LYS A 475 24.37 12.85 13.90
CA LYS A 475 25.21 13.79 13.15
C LYS A 475 26.69 13.40 13.14
#